data_b3f9fae6c3b5b600dbc659ad0ce8e068
#
_entry.id   b3f9fae6c3b5b600dbc659ad0ce8e068
#
_cell.length_a   1.000
_cell.length_b   1.000
_cell.length_c   1.000
_cell.angle_alpha   90.00
_cell.angle_beta   90.00
_cell.angle_gamma   90.00
#
_symmetry.space_group_name_H-M   'P 1'
#
loop_
_entity.id
_entity.type
_entity.pdbx_description
1 polymer ?
#
loop_
_entity_poly.entity_id
_entity_poly.type
_entity_poly.pdbx_seq_one_letter_code
_entity_poly.pdbx_strand_id
1 'polypeptide(L)'
;MRRYHFSFIMVLDVIKMTLQSLRYIVEVAKQKSFSKAASTLYMTQSALSASVKDIEEELGIQIFLRTNRGIKLTPDGEDCLTYCKEIIERSDRLSTRYKNRDTLHTYFSVSTQHLPFAVRAFNELLTTSAPIHYHMAIYEVSTAELLEHVAANKSEVGVMAVPEDQLRLLHKSFYAKDLFFVQTAQVSKYVFLRRNHPLGNCDSLTIEQLKPYPFVTYDRLSAPIYYTEESILYEPLDRCIFVSDRATKMSVIRTLDAFSIGIDLPNFNRDIYFKNRSTELIAIPFIDQSDPIIVGYLEKNGHVLSETGSHYIELLSKHIRDLTLPGT
;
A
#
# COMPACT_ATOMS: atom_id res chain seq x y z
N MET A 1 -39.46 -4.46 -50.93
CA MET A 1 -39.12 -3.65 -49.73
C MET A 1 -39.70 -4.33 -48.48
N ARG A 2 -38.94 -5.13 -47.76
CA ARG A 2 -39.31 -5.73 -46.47
C ARG A 2 -38.70 -4.88 -45.36
N ARG A 3 -39.55 -4.17 -44.60
CA ARG A 3 -39.15 -3.46 -43.37
C ARG A 3 -38.96 -4.47 -42.28
N TYR A 4 -37.71 -4.64 -41.81
CA TYR A 4 -37.40 -5.32 -40.55
C TYR A 4 -37.65 -4.33 -39.40
N HIS A 5 -38.72 -4.55 -38.66
CA HIS A 5 -38.93 -3.93 -37.36
C HIS A 5 -38.04 -4.69 -36.37
N PHE A 6 -36.92 -4.08 -35.99
CA PHE A 6 -36.14 -4.50 -34.83
C PHE A 6 -36.85 -3.95 -33.59
N SER A 7 -37.67 -4.78 -32.96
CA SER A 7 -38.15 -4.50 -31.61
C SER A 7 -37.02 -4.70 -30.65
N PHE A 8 -36.36 -3.60 -30.24
CA PHE A 8 -35.39 -3.55 -29.16
C PHE A 8 -36.21 -3.57 -27.86
N ILE A 9 -36.62 -4.76 -27.40
CA ILE A 9 -37.12 -4.94 -26.04
C ILE A 9 -35.84 -4.97 -25.19
N MET A 10 -35.44 -3.84 -24.67
CA MET A 10 -34.50 -3.71 -23.59
C MET A 10 -35.23 -4.20 -22.34
N VAL A 11 -35.09 -5.50 -22.03
CA VAL A 11 -35.43 -6.01 -20.72
C VAL A 11 -34.41 -5.36 -19.77
N LEU A 12 -34.85 -4.30 -19.10
CA LEU A 12 -34.19 -3.79 -17.92
C LEU A 12 -34.33 -4.89 -16.88
N ASP A 13 -33.34 -5.79 -16.79
CA ASP A 13 -33.17 -6.61 -15.62
C ASP A 13 -33.09 -5.67 -14.44
N VAL A 14 -34.14 -5.67 -13.64
CA VAL A 14 -34.18 -4.86 -12.41
C VAL A 14 -33.13 -5.45 -11.49
N ILE A 15 -32.00 -4.75 -11.38
CA ILE A 15 -30.91 -5.12 -10.48
C ILE A 15 -31.51 -5.24 -9.08
N LYS A 16 -31.57 -6.46 -8.54
CA LYS A 16 -32.11 -6.76 -7.21
C LYS A 16 -31.06 -6.47 -6.13
N MET A 17 -29.78 -6.54 -6.50
CA MET A 17 -28.66 -6.28 -5.61
C MET A 17 -28.47 -4.77 -5.38
N THR A 18 -28.89 -4.31 -4.22
CA THR A 18 -28.76 -2.90 -3.76
C THR A 18 -27.90 -2.85 -2.50
N LEU A 19 -27.34 -1.69 -2.17
CA LEU A 19 -26.63 -1.50 -0.90
C LEU A 19 -27.48 -1.89 0.32
N GLN A 20 -28.79 -1.64 0.24
CA GLN A 20 -29.70 -2.02 1.31
C GLN A 20 -29.84 -3.55 1.42
N SER A 21 -29.93 -4.23 0.30
CA SER A 21 -30.02 -5.69 0.30
C SER A 21 -28.70 -6.37 0.73
N LEU A 22 -27.53 -5.77 0.44
CA LEU A 22 -26.25 -6.22 1.01
C LEU A 22 -26.21 -6.03 2.54
N ARG A 23 -26.74 -4.93 3.08
CA ARG A 23 -26.89 -4.74 4.53
C ARG A 23 -27.76 -5.80 5.19
N TYR A 24 -28.81 -6.29 4.48
CA TYR A 24 -29.64 -7.37 4.94
C TYR A 24 -28.84 -8.67 5.11
N ILE A 25 -28.00 -9.02 4.13
CA ILE A 25 -27.11 -10.20 4.23
C ILE A 25 -26.21 -10.11 5.46
N VAL A 26 -25.58 -8.95 5.66
CA VAL A 26 -24.66 -8.72 6.80
C VAL A 26 -25.41 -8.85 8.14
N GLU A 27 -26.62 -8.28 8.25
CA GLU A 27 -27.39 -8.37 9.50
C GLU A 27 -27.91 -9.79 9.77
N VAL A 28 -28.37 -10.52 8.75
CA VAL A 28 -28.77 -11.95 8.88
C VAL A 28 -27.59 -12.81 9.34
N ALA A 29 -26.40 -12.61 8.77
CA ALA A 29 -25.19 -13.32 9.16
C ALA A 29 -24.80 -13.02 10.62
N LYS A 30 -24.91 -11.77 11.04
CA LYS A 30 -24.63 -11.32 12.41
C LYS A 30 -25.58 -11.92 13.44
N GLN A 31 -26.89 -11.90 13.17
CA GLN A 31 -27.91 -12.39 14.07
C GLN A 31 -28.09 -13.90 14.06
N LYS A 32 -27.58 -14.56 13.03
CA LYS A 32 -27.76 -16.01 12.77
C LYS A 32 -29.24 -16.43 12.80
N SER A 33 -30.16 -15.49 12.49
CA SER A 33 -31.61 -15.66 12.54
C SER A 33 -32.31 -14.61 11.69
N PHE A 34 -33.14 -15.04 10.72
CA PHE A 34 -33.96 -14.12 9.92
C PHE A 34 -34.95 -13.32 10.77
N SER A 35 -35.59 -13.97 11.77
CA SER A 35 -36.54 -13.25 12.64
C SER A 35 -35.88 -12.15 13.47
N LYS A 36 -34.71 -12.44 14.07
CA LYS A 36 -33.98 -11.45 14.84
C LYS A 36 -33.44 -10.32 13.96
N ALA A 37 -32.89 -10.66 12.79
CA ALA A 37 -32.41 -9.67 11.83
C ALA A 37 -33.55 -8.78 11.34
N ALA A 38 -34.71 -9.34 10.99
CA ALA A 38 -35.90 -8.59 10.58
C ALA A 38 -36.39 -7.63 11.67
N SER A 39 -36.38 -8.06 12.92
CA SER A 39 -36.70 -7.20 14.08
C SER A 39 -35.72 -6.04 14.20
N THR A 40 -34.43 -6.28 14.07
CA THR A 40 -33.39 -5.24 14.11
C THR A 40 -33.53 -4.25 12.96
N LEU A 41 -33.95 -4.72 11.79
CA LEU A 41 -34.12 -3.92 10.57
C LEU A 41 -35.52 -3.27 10.45
N TYR A 42 -36.38 -3.44 11.45
CA TYR A 42 -37.76 -2.93 11.46
C TYR A 42 -38.58 -3.35 10.25
N MET A 43 -38.44 -4.61 9.84
CA MET A 43 -39.16 -5.19 8.69
C MET A 43 -39.74 -6.57 9.03
N THR A 44 -40.60 -7.09 8.15
CA THR A 44 -41.13 -8.46 8.31
C THR A 44 -40.09 -9.50 7.91
N GLN A 45 -40.12 -10.65 8.59
CA GLN A 45 -39.23 -11.78 8.23
C GLN A 45 -39.43 -12.25 6.78
N SER A 46 -40.68 -12.23 6.28
CA SER A 46 -41.00 -12.63 4.91
C SER A 46 -40.34 -11.71 3.89
N ALA A 47 -40.41 -10.38 4.11
CA ALA A 47 -39.77 -9.39 3.24
C ALA A 47 -38.24 -9.55 3.24
N LEU A 48 -37.64 -9.73 4.43
CA LEU A 48 -36.18 -9.95 4.53
C LEU A 48 -35.77 -11.24 3.82
N SER A 49 -36.53 -12.35 4.03
CA SER A 49 -36.25 -13.62 3.37
C SER A 49 -36.40 -13.55 1.85
N ALA A 50 -37.38 -12.80 1.33
CA ALA A 50 -37.56 -12.59 -0.09
C ALA A 50 -36.39 -11.79 -0.68
N SER A 51 -35.97 -10.69 -0.02
CA SER A 51 -34.84 -9.88 -0.49
C SER A 51 -33.53 -10.65 -0.52
N VAL A 52 -33.26 -11.49 0.46
CA VAL A 52 -32.06 -12.34 0.44
C VAL A 52 -32.13 -13.40 -0.65
N LYS A 53 -33.30 -14.02 -0.85
CA LYS A 53 -33.52 -14.99 -1.92
C LYS A 53 -33.34 -14.37 -3.31
N ASP A 54 -33.81 -13.13 -3.50
CA ASP A 54 -33.64 -12.39 -4.75
C ASP A 54 -32.16 -12.21 -5.11
N ILE A 55 -31.28 -11.96 -4.10
CA ILE A 55 -29.83 -11.88 -4.31
C ILE A 55 -29.22 -13.24 -4.59
N GLU A 56 -29.62 -14.29 -3.85
CA GLU A 56 -29.17 -15.66 -4.09
C GLU A 56 -29.50 -16.11 -5.52
N GLU A 57 -30.68 -15.75 -6.02
CA GLU A 57 -31.09 -16.01 -7.40
C GLU A 57 -30.29 -15.19 -8.43
N GLU A 58 -30.03 -13.90 -8.15
CA GLU A 58 -29.26 -13.02 -9.05
C GLU A 58 -27.80 -13.47 -9.16
N LEU A 59 -27.19 -13.90 -8.03
CA LEU A 59 -25.81 -14.36 -7.99
C LEU A 59 -25.66 -15.85 -8.38
N GLY A 60 -26.76 -16.60 -8.43
CA GLY A 60 -26.74 -18.04 -8.70
C GLY A 60 -26.10 -18.88 -7.61
N ILE A 61 -26.05 -18.38 -6.36
CA ILE A 61 -25.45 -19.04 -5.20
C ILE A 61 -26.46 -19.15 -4.05
N GLN A 62 -26.20 -20.07 -3.14
CA GLN A 62 -26.90 -20.14 -1.86
C GLN A 62 -26.00 -19.53 -0.78
N ILE A 63 -26.44 -18.43 -0.15
CA ILE A 63 -25.68 -17.74 0.89
C ILE A 63 -25.91 -18.38 2.25
N PHE A 64 -27.18 -18.72 2.57
CA PHE A 64 -27.57 -19.23 3.87
C PHE A 64 -28.17 -20.62 3.82
N LEU A 65 -27.73 -21.50 4.73
CA LEU A 65 -28.33 -22.78 5.01
C LEU A 65 -29.19 -22.70 6.27
N ARG A 66 -30.45 -23.15 6.17
CA ARG A 66 -31.33 -23.31 7.33
C ARG A 66 -31.05 -24.67 7.99
N THR A 67 -30.77 -24.67 9.27
CA THR A 67 -30.52 -25.87 10.07
C THR A 67 -31.44 -25.88 11.28
N ASN A 68 -31.61 -27.05 11.92
CA ASN A 68 -32.38 -27.18 13.16
C ASN A 68 -31.82 -26.34 14.33
N ARG A 69 -30.60 -25.80 14.18
CA ARG A 69 -29.93 -24.96 15.18
C ARG A 69 -29.82 -23.48 14.77
N GLY A 70 -30.52 -23.07 13.71
CA GLY A 70 -30.49 -21.72 13.17
C GLY A 70 -29.94 -21.64 11.75
N ILE A 71 -29.29 -20.55 11.42
CA ILE A 71 -28.76 -20.26 10.09
C ILE A 71 -27.24 -20.35 10.10
N LYS A 72 -26.69 -20.99 9.05
CA LYS A 72 -25.24 -21.01 8.78
C LYS A 72 -24.96 -20.44 7.39
N LEU A 73 -23.79 -19.90 7.18
CA LEU A 73 -23.30 -19.55 5.86
C LEU A 73 -22.83 -20.80 5.11
N THR A 74 -22.98 -20.77 3.79
CA THR A 74 -22.27 -21.70 2.88
C THR A 74 -20.83 -21.18 2.66
N PRO A 75 -19.92 -21.95 2.05
CA PRO A 75 -18.62 -21.43 1.61
C PRO A 75 -18.75 -20.22 0.69
N ASP A 76 -19.64 -20.27 -0.32
CA ASP A 76 -19.94 -19.15 -1.21
C ASP A 76 -20.56 -17.97 -0.44
N GLY A 77 -21.34 -18.26 0.60
CA GLY A 77 -21.94 -17.25 1.50
C GLY A 77 -20.90 -16.52 2.36
N GLU A 78 -19.84 -17.20 2.83
CA GLU A 78 -18.74 -16.58 3.56
C GLU A 78 -17.95 -15.61 2.66
N ASP A 79 -17.67 -16.03 1.43
CA ASP A 79 -17.01 -15.19 0.44
C ASP A 79 -17.88 -13.99 0.07
N CYS A 80 -19.15 -14.21 -0.28
CA CYS A 80 -20.12 -13.15 -0.57
C CYS A 80 -20.26 -12.16 0.59
N LEU A 81 -20.30 -12.63 1.85
CA LEU A 81 -20.36 -11.76 3.03
C LEU A 81 -19.15 -10.84 3.14
N THR A 82 -17.97 -11.31 2.75
CA THR A 82 -16.74 -10.52 2.74
C THR A 82 -16.88 -9.36 1.75
N TYR A 83 -17.28 -9.63 0.51
CA TYR A 83 -17.55 -8.58 -0.48
C TYR A 83 -18.67 -7.62 -0.05
N CYS A 84 -19.75 -8.12 0.53
CA CYS A 84 -20.83 -7.28 1.05
C CYS A 84 -20.31 -6.24 2.06
N LYS A 85 -19.47 -6.67 3.01
CA LYS A 85 -18.88 -5.78 4.02
C LYS A 85 -17.99 -4.72 3.38
N GLU A 86 -17.14 -5.10 2.43
CA GLU A 86 -16.25 -4.16 1.73
C GLU A 86 -17.03 -3.10 0.94
N ILE A 87 -18.06 -3.50 0.20
CA ILE A 87 -18.90 -2.57 -0.58
C ILE A 87 -19.62 -1.60 0.35
N ILE A 88 -20.20 -2.09 1.44
CA ILE A 88 -20.88 -1.25 2.43
C ILE A 88 -19.91 -0.26 3.04
N GLU A 89 -18.72 -0.70 3.46
CA GLU A 89 -17.70 0.16 4.05
C GLU A 89 -17.26 1.25 3.08
N ARG A 90 -17.01 0.92 1.81
CA ARG A 90 -16.67 1.90 0.77
C ARG A 90 -17.79 2.91 0.56
N SER A 91 -19.04 2.46 0.54
CA SER A 91 -20.22 3.34 0.42
C SER A 91 -20.38 4.26 1.62
N ASP A 92 -20.14 3.75 2.83
CA ASP A 92 -20.21 4.55 4.06
C ASP A 92 -19.11 5.59 4.11
N ARG A 93 -17.88 5.24 3.69
CA ARG A 93 -16.78 6.19 3.52
C ARG A 93 -17.12 7.30 2.52
N LEU A 94 -17.71 6.93 1.36
CA LEU A 94 -18.19 7.90 0.37
C LEU A 94 -19.22 8.85 0.98
N SER A 95 -20.20 8.30 1.68
CA SER A 95 -21.26 9.08 2.32
C SER A 95 -20.72 10.01 3.40
N THR A 96 -19.79 9.54 4.23
CA THR A 96 -19.14 10.33 5.28
C THR A 96 -18.31 11.48 4.68
N ARG A 97 -17.58 11.19 3.58
CA ARG A 97 -16.75 12.18 2.89
C ARG A 97 -17.55 13.37 2.34
N TYR A 98 -18.78 13.14 1.88
CA TYR A 98 -19.55 14.18 1.19
C TYR A 98 -20.77 14.70 1.96
N LYS A 99 -21.30 13.99 2.95
CA LYS A 99 -22.44 14.45 3.76
C LYS A 99 -22.04 15.46 4.84
N ASN A 100 -20.83 15.38 5.38
CA ASN A 100 -20.34 16.30 6.42
C ASN A 100 -19.55 17.47 5.80
N ARG A 101 -20.14 18.17 4.84
CA ARG A 101 -19.52 19.37 4.23
C ARG A 101 -19.25 20.50 5.22
N ASP A 102 -19.88 20.51 6.39
CA ASP A 102 -19.66 21.54 7.42
C ASP A 102 -18.43 21.26 8.30
N THR A 103 -17.89 20.05 8.30
CA THR A 103 -16.58 19.73 8.85
C THR A 103 -15.73 19.15 7.72
N LEU A 104 -14.99 20.02 7.02
CA LEU A 104 -14.07 19.67 5.94
C LEU A 104 -12.98 18.74 6.49
N HIS A 105 -13.25 17.44 6.52
CA HIS A 105 -12.20 16.45 6.77
C HIS A 105 -11.32 16.31 5.53
N THR A 106 -10.06 16.65 5.68
CA THR A 106 -9.06 16.40 4.66
C THR A 106 -8.68 14.93 4.68
N TYR A 107 -8.80 14.27 3.53
CA TYR A 107 -8.35 12.88 3.34
C TYR A 107 -7.12 12.90 2.47
N PHE A 108 -6.02 12.36 2.97
CA PHE A 108 -4.80 12.18 2.20
C PHE A 108 -4.15 10.86 2.57
N SER A 109 -3.64 10.15 1.57
CA SER A 109 -2.91 8.92 1.81
C SER A 109 -1.77 8.76 0.81
N VAL A 110 -0.65 8.26 1.30
CA VAL A 110 0.53 7.95 0.51
C VAL A 110 0.95 6.50 0.75
N SER A 111 1.34 5.81 -0.31
CA SER A 111 2.02 4.52 -0.21
C SER A 111 3.48 4.71 -0.57
N THR A 112 4.37 4.06 0.15
CA THR A 112 5.81 4.14 -0.08
C THR A 112 6.44 2.76 0.13
N GLN A 113 7.52 2.49 -0.56
CA GLN A 113 8.46 1.47 -0.12
C GLN A 113 9.04 1.90 1.24
N HIS A 114 9.92 1.09 1.84
CA HIS A 114 10.54 1.41 3.15
C HIS A 114 11.54 2.58 3.07
N LEU A 115 11.04 3.76 2.68
CA LEU A 115 11.83 4.96 2.37
C LEU A 115 11.70 6.00 3.49
N PRO A 116 12.74 6.18 4.35
CA PRO A 116 12.68 7.12 5.47
C PRO A 116 12.35 8.56 5.10
N PHE A 117 12.83 9.04 3.95
CA PHE A 117 12.56 10.41 3.49
C PHE A 117 11.08 10.64 3.15
N ALA A 118 10.36 9.63 2.66
CA ALA A 118 8.93 9.71 2.40
C ALA A 118 8.13 9.85 3.72
N VAL A 119 8.54 9.10 4.75
CA VAL A 119 7.96 9.21 6.10
C VAL A 119 8.26 10.58 6.72
N ARG A 120 9.48 11.12 6.53
CA ARG A 120 9.83 12.46 7.03
C ARG A 120 9.01 13.56 6.36
N ALA A 121 8.84 13.50 5.03
CA ALA A 121 7.98 14.44 4.32
C ALA A 121 6.54 14.40 4.86
N PHE A 122 6.02 13.21 5.15
CA PHE A 122 4.69 13.04 5.74
C PHE A 122 4.61 13.60 7.16
N ASN A 123 5.62 13.39 8.00
CA ASN A 123 5.68 13.96 9.34
C ASN A 123 5.81 15.49 9.30
N GLU A 124 6.60 16.05 8.37
CA GLU A 124 6.71 17.50 8.18
C GLU A 124 5.36 18.09 7.76
N LEU A 125 4.65 17.45 6.83
CA LEU A 125 3.30 17.85 6.44
C LEU A 125 2.35 17.91 7.65
N LEU A 126 2.35 16.89 8.51
CA LEU A 126 1.51 16.86 9.70
C LEU A 126 1.86 17.94 10.73
N THR A 127 3.13 18.29 10.85
CA THR A 127 3.59 19.27 11.86
C THR A 127 3.48 20.71 11.40
N THR A 128 3.51 20.97 10.08
CA THR A 128 3.53 22.34 9.53
C THR A 128 2.21 22.79 8.95
N SER A 129 1.39 21.86 8.45
CA SER A 129 0.26 22.19 7.58
C SER A 129 -0.95 21.29 7.77
N ALA A 130 -1.02 20.50 8.85
CA ALA A 130 -2.18 19.65 9.07
C ALA A 130 -3.46 20.47 9.25
N PRO A 131 -4.54 20.18 8.50
CA PRO A 131 -5.84 20.76 8.73
C PRO A 131 -6.38 20.45 10.14
N ILE A 132 -7.36 21.22 10.61
CA ILE A 132 -7.97 20.98 11.94
C ILE A 132 -8.63 19.60 12.02
N HIS A 133 -9.25 19.16 10.93
CA HIS A 133 -9.90 17.84 10.81
C HIS A 133 -9.32 17.07 9.63
N TYR A 134 -8.68 15.94 9.90
CA TYR A 134 -8.07 15.13 8.84
C TYR A 134 -8.10 13.62 9.14
N HIS A 135 -8.08 12.86 8.06
CA HIS A 135 -7.75 11.44 8.04
C HIS A 135 -6.59 11.24 7.07
N MET A 136 -5.41 11.07 7.60
CA MET A 136 -4.20 10.89 6.81
C MET A 136 -3.59 9.52 7.09
N ALA A 137 -3.05 8.87 6.04
CA ALA A 137 -2.43 7.57 6.16
C ALA A 137 -1.12 7.51 5.35
N ILE A 138 -0.12 6.85 5.91
CA ILE A 138 1.08 6.42 5.20
C ILE A 138 1.20 4.91 5.30
N TYR A 139 1.40 4.23 4.16
CA TYR A 139 1.53 2.79 4.05
C TYR A 139 2.94 2.47 3.57
N GLU A 140 3.76 1.83 4.41
CA GLU A 140 5.00 1.20 3.97
C GLU A 140 4.63 -0.20 3.43
N VAL A 141 4.77 -0.40 2.13
CA VAL A 141 4.27 -1.58 1.40
C VAL A 141 5.22 -2.00 0.30
N SER A 142 4.99 -3.19 -0.25
CA SER A 142 5.71 -3.71 -1.41
C SER A 142 5.48 -2.88 -2.67
N THR A 143 6.41 -2.94 -3.63
CA THR A 143 6.24 -2.27 -4.94
C THR A 143 4.93 -2.70 -5.62
N ALA A 144 4.60 -3.98 -5.57
CA ALA A 144 3.36 -4.49 -6.16
C ALA A 144 2.12 -3.87 -5.48
N GLU A 145 2.08 -3.89 -4.14
CA GLU A 145 0.99 -3.28 -3.37
C GLU A 145 0.91 -1.77 -3.55
N LEU A 146 2.07 -1.09 -3.66
CA LEU A 146 2.13 0.35 -3.93
C LEU A 146 1.43 0.68 -5.26
N LEU A 147 1.73 -0.06 -6.33
CA LEU A 147 1.09 0.12 -7.63
C LEU A 147 -0.43 -0.10 -7.54
N GLU A 148 -0.88 -1.15 -6.82
CA GLU A 148 -2.31 -1.40 -6.61
C GLU A 148 -2.98 -0.30 -5.80
N HIS A 149 -2.32 0.21 -4.75
CA HIS A 149 -2.86 1.26 -3.92
C HIS A 149 -3.10 2.56 -4.70
N VAL A 150 -2.16 2.96 -5.57
CA VAL A 150 -2.32 4.17 -6.40
C VAL A 150 -3.35 3.92 -7.50
N ALA A 151 -3.31 2.80 -8.20
CA ALA A 151 -4.26 2.46 -9.25
C ALA A 151 -5.71 2.42 -8.73
N ALA A 152 -5.93 1.87 -7.53
CA ALA A 152 -7.24 1.77 -6.89
C ALA A 152 -7.66 3.06 -6.14
N ASN A 153 -6.89 4.15 -6.20
CA ASN A 153 -7.09 5.38 -5.42
C ASN A 153 -7.17 5.13 -3.89
N LYS A 154 -6.52 4.09 -3.38
CA LYS A 154 -6.32 3.88 -1.95
C LYS A 154 -5.27 4.83 -1.42
N SER A 155 -4.26 5.15 -2.23
CA SER A 155 -3.28 6.20 -2.01
C SER A 155 -3.29 7.17 -3.17
N GLU A 156 -3.18 8.47 -2.86
CA GLU A 156 -3.13 9.53 -3.85
C GLU A 156 -1.77 9.59 -4.54
N VAL A 157 -0.70 9.30 -3.77
CA VAL A 157 0.69 9.31 -4.21
C VAL A 157 1.36 8.00 -3.82
N GLY A 158 2.19 7.49 -4.72
CA GLY A 158 3.09 6.37 -4.45
C GLY A 158 4.56 6.81 -4.52
N VAL A 159 5.37 6.57 -3.49
CA VAL A 159 6.80 6.95 -3.48
C VAL A 159 7.65 5.70 -3.61
N MET A 160 8.57 5.69 -4.59
CA MET A 160 9.42 4.54 -4.83
C MET A 160 10.83 4.89 -5.24
N ALA A 161 11.74 3.95 -5.02
CA ALA A 161 13.13 4.00 -5.41
C ALA A 161 13.51 2.65 -6.03
N VAL A 162 13.99 2.67 -7.26
CA VAL A 162 14.32 1.45 -8.01
C VAL A 162 15.57 1.63 -8.85
N PRO A 163 16.35 0.57 -9.12
CA PRO A 163 17.40 0.59 -10.12
C PRO A 163 16.86 1.01 -11.50
N GLU A 164 17.65 1.72 -12.28
CA GLU A 164 17.22 2.28 -13.57
C GLU A 164 16.77 1.21 -14.56
N ASP A 165 17.44 0.06 -14.58
CA ASP A 165 17.08 -1.08 -15.43
C ASP A 165 15.70 -1.67 -15.04
N GLN A 166 15.40 -1.77 -13.74
CA GLN A 166 14.10 -2.22 -13.24
C GLN A 166 12.99 -1.21 -13.54
N LEU A 167 13.29 0.09 -13.48
CA LEU A 167 12.33 1.13 -13.84
C LEU A 167 11.81 0.94 -15.27
N ARG A 168 12.70 0.59 -16.21
CA ARG A 168 12.32 0.31 -17.61
C ARG A 168 11.32 -0.87 -17.71
N LEU A 169 11.48 -1.89 -16.87
CA LEU A 169 10.55 -3.03 -16.83
C LEU A 169 9.20 -2.64 -16.22
N LEU A 170 9.22 -1.80 -15.18
CA LEU A 170 8.02 -1.33 -14.48
C LEU A 170 7.15 -0.40 -15.33
N HIS A 171 7.70 0.29 -16.34
CA HIS A 171 6.92 1.14 -17.23
C HIS A 171 5.74 0.41 -17.90
N LYS A 172 5.87 -0.88 -18.21
CA LYS A 172 4.75 -1.68 -18.74
C LYS A 172 3.62 -1.82 -17.72
N SER A 173 3.97 -2.01 -16.45
CA SER A 173 3.01 -2.12 -15.35
C SER A 173 2.36 -0.77 -15.03
N PHE A 174 3.12 0.32 -15.11
CA PHE A 174 2.58 1.67 -14.95
C PHE A 174 1.52 1.94 -16.02
N TYR A 175 1.86 1.69 -17.28
CA TYR A 175 0.92 1.87 -18.38
C TYR A 175 -0.33 1.01 -18.24
N ALA A 176 -0.20 -0.27 -17.89
CA ALA A 176 -1.33 -1.19 -17.72
C ALA A 176 -2.27 -0.79 -16.56
N LYS A 177 -1.76 -0.05 -15.58
CA LYS A 177 -2.52 0.43 -14.40
C LYS A 177 -2.90 1.91 -14.48
N ASP A 178 -2.67 2.54 -15.63
CA ASP A 178 -2.93 3.97 -15.85
C ASP A 178 -2.21 4.88 -14.83
N LEU A 179 -0.93 4.56 -14.58
CA LEU A 179 -0.06 5.28 -13.65
C LEU A 179 1.01 6.06 -14.40
N PHE A 180 1.39 7.19 -13.82
CA PHE A 180 2.46 8.04 -14.32
C PHE A 180 3.56 8.17 -13.25
N PHE A 181 4.82 7.88 -13.64
CA PHE A 181 5.98 8.01 -12.75
C PHE A 181 6.73 9.31 -13.02
N VAL A 182 6.91 10.10 -11.99
CA VAL A 182 7.72 11.34 -12.01
C VAL A 182 9.06 11.06 -11.36
N GLN A 183 10.11 11.01 -12.15
CA GLN A 183 11.47 10.92 -11.64
C GLN A 183 11.86 12.23 -10.96
N THR A 184 12.36 12.15 -9.72
CA THR A 184 12.76 13.31 -8.92
C THR A 184 14.26 13.42 -8.76
N ALA A 185 14.95 12.29 -8.55
CA ALA A 185 16.40 12.25 -8.39
C ALA A 185 17.00 10.90 -8.77
N GLN A 186 18.33 10.93 -8.87
CA GLN A 186 19.18 9.75 -8.96
C GLN A 186 20.12 9.77 -7.77
N VAL A 187 20.23 8.64 -7.05
CA VAL A 187 20.96 8.57 -5.80
C VAL A 187 21.92 7.38 -5.75
N SER A 188 22.94 7.50 -4.91
CA SER A 188 23.94 6.47 -4.68
C SER A 188 23.46 5.44 -3.67
N LYS A 189 24.08 4.26 -3.69
CA LYS A 189 23.84 3.17 -2.76
C LYS A 189 24.81 3.23 -1.60
N TYR A 190 24.33 2.80 -0.45
CA TYR A 190 25.11 2.72 0.79
C TYR A 190 24.89 1.39 1.46
N VAL A 191 25.94 0.93 2.15
CA VAL A 191 25.89 -0.24 3.03
C VAL A 191 25.61 0.24 4.45
N PHE A 192 24.57 -0.30 5.05
CA PHE A 192 24.20 -0.03 6.44
C PHE A 192 24.76 -1.11 7.34
N LEU A 193 25.54 -0.70 8.32
CA LEU A 193 26.22 -1.56 9.29
C LEU A 193 26.02 -1.03 10.71
N ARG A 194 26.15 -1.87 11.72
CA ARG A 194 26.34 -1.38 13.08
C ARG A 194 27.69 -0.67 13.21
N ARG A 195 27.78 0.36 14.05
CA ARG A 195 29.02 1.18 14.22
C ARG A 195 30.28 0.34 14.49
N ASN A 196 30.16 -0.69 15.31
CA ASN A 196 31.29 -1.56 15.70
C ASN A 196 31.43 -2.81 14.80
N HIS A 197 30.89 -2.74 13.57
CA HIS A 197 31.09 -3.79 12.58
C HIS A 197 32.56 -3.85 12.15
N PRO A 198 33.13 -5.04 11.87
CA PRO A 198 34.54 -5.17 11.43
C PRO A 198 34.88 -4.28 10.21
N LEU A 199 33.93 -4.01 9.34
CA LEU A 199 34.08 -3.11 8.17
C LEU A 199 33.68 -1.65 8.46
N GLY A 200 33.37 -1.31 9.70
CA GLY A 200 32.80 0.02 10.05
C GLY A 200 33.75 1.21 9.84
N ASN A 201 35.03 0.99 9.65
CA ASN A 201 36.05 2.02 9.42
C ASN A 201 36.48 2.15 7.94
N CYS A 202 35.83 1.43 7.01
CA CYS A 202 36.13 1.54 5.60
C CYS A 202 35.51 2.81 5.01
N ASP A 203 36.21 3.48 4.09
CA ASP A 203 35.68 4.67 3.37
C ASP A 203 34.64 4.28 2.32
N SER A 204 34.72 3.04 1.81
CA SER A 204 33.77 2.48 0.85
C SER A 204 33.81 0.96 0.93
N LEU A 205 32.77 0.29 0.43
CA LEU A 205 32.64 -1.17 0.48
C LEU A 205 32.23 -1.72 -0.90
N THR A 206 32.75 -2.90 -1.20
CA THR A 206 32.39 -3.70 -2.37
C THR A 206 31.66 -4.97 -1.94
N ILE A 207 30.99 -5.64 -2.89
CA ILE A 207 30.28 -6.89 -2.58
C ILE A 207 31.21 -8.00 -2.09
N GLU A 208 32.44 -8.07 -2.59
CA GLU A 208 33.42 -9.09 -2.18
C GLU A 208 33.76 -8.98 -0.70
N GLN A 209 33.89 -7.76 -0.16
CA GLN A 209 34.14 -7.52 1.25
C GLN A 209 32.95 -7.90 2.13
N LEU A 210 31.73 -7.85 1.58
CA LEU A 210 30.48 -8.10 2.28
C LEU A 210 30.07 -9.58 2.29
N LYS A 211 30.50 -10.39 1.32
CA LYS A 211 30.17 -11.83 1.21
C LYS A 211 30.32 -12.65 2.51
N PRO A 212 31.31 -12.40 3.39
CA PRO A 212 31.44 -13.15 4.65
C PRO A 212 30.34 -12.87 5.67
N TYR A 213 29.54 -11.80 5.49
CA TYR A 213 28.55 -11.34 6.45
C TYR A 213 27.11 -11.60 5.98
N PRO A 214 26.14 -11.80 6.88
CA PRO A 214 24.75 -11.98 6.52
C PRO A 214 24.15 -10.70 5.89
N PHE A 215 23.46 -10.85 4.78
CA PHE A 215 22.69 -9.80 4.13
C PHE A 215 21.26 -9.75 4.66
N VAL A 216 20.83 -8.60 5.17
CA VAL A 216 19.46 -8.40 5.67
C VAL A 216 18.66 -7.62 4.63
N THR A 217 17.60 -8.23 4.13
CA THR A 217 16.76 -7.66 3.08
C THR A 217 15.29 -7.95 3.35
N TYR A 218 14.40 -7.28 2.61
CA TYR A 218 12.97 -7.56 2.69
C TYR A 218 12.60 -8.87 1.99
N ASP A 219 11.50 -9.50 2.44
CA ASP A 219 11.04 -10.78 1.90
C ASP A 219 10.62 -10.62 0.43
N ARG A 220 11.16 -11.50 -0.42
CA ARG A 220 10.89 -11.55 -1.86
C ARG A 220 9.97 -12.70 -2.26
N LEU A 221 9.63 -13.60 -1.34
CA LEU A 221 8.96 -14.86 -1.68
C LEU A 221 7.50 -14.67 -2.10
N SER A 222 6.91 -13.53 -1.79
CA SER A 222 5.51 -13.22 -2.11
C SER A 222 5.30 -12.37 -3.38
N ALA A 223 6.38 -11.90 -4.04
CA ALA A 223 6.27 -11.03 -5.22
C ALA A 223 6.84 -11.70 -6.49
N PRO A 224 6.24 -11.46 -7.67
CA PRO A 224 6.85 -11.83 -8.95
C PRO A 224 8.25 -11.21 -9.08
N ILE A 225 9.17 -11.91 -9.74
CA ILE A 225 10.58 -11.53 -9.90
C ILE A 225 10.79 -10.08 -10.40
N TYR A 226 9.82 -9.51 -11.09
CA TYR A 226 9.84 -8.14 -11.64
C TYR A 226 9.45 -7.03 -10.63
N TYR A 227 8.99 -7.39 -9.43
CA TYR A 227 8.52 -6.47 -8.39
C TYR A 227 9.36 -6.53 -7.13
N THR A 228 10.59 -7.04 -7.22
CA THR A 228 11.46 -7.18 -6.05
C THR A 228 11.89 -5.80 -5.58
N GLU A 229 11.34 -5.42 -4.45
CA GLU A 229 11.76 -4.24 -3.72
C GLU A 229 13.26 -4.31 -3.45
N GLU A 230 13.92 -3.18 -3.69
CA GLU A 230 15.33 -2.98 -3.31
C GLU A 230 16.25 -4.13 -3.74
N SER A 231 16.01 -4.75 -4.91
CA SER A 231 16.92 -5.73 -5.51
C SER A 231 18.19 -5.01 -5.98
N ILE A 232 18.91 -4.46 -5.03
CA ILE A 232 20.15 -3.73 -5.24
C ILE A 232 21.28 -4.70 -5.57
N LEU A 233 21.12 -5.99 -5.23
CA LEU A 233 22.07 -7.05 -5.54
C LEU A 233 21.47 -8.04 -6.53
N TYR A 234 22.16 -8.24 -7.65
CA TYR A 234 21.80 -9.21 -8.67
C TYR A 234 22.32 -10.62 -8.36
N GLU A 235 23.36 -10.73 -7.53
CA GLU A 235 23.93 -12.02 -7.16
C GLU A 235 23.30 -12.56 -5.89
N PRO A 236 22.91 -13.85 -5.85
CA PRO A 236 22.46 -14.48 -4.61
C PRO A 236 23.64 -14.60 -3.64
N LEU A 237 23.42 -14.18 -2.40
CA LEU A 237 24.37 -14.37 -1.31
C LEU A 237 24.00 -15.62 -0.51
N ASP A 238 25.02 -16.36 -0.05
CA ASP A 238 24.82 -17.60 0.70
C ASP A 238 24.13 -17.40 2.07
N ARG A 239 24.22 -16.18 2.62
CA ARG A 239 23.68 -15.84 3.94
C ARG A 239 22.72 -14.67 3.81
N CYS A 240 21.42 -14.97 3.75
CA CYS A 240 20.36 -13.95 3.69
C CYS A 240 19.42 -14.09 4.88
N ILE A 241 19.04 -12.96 5.44
CA ILE A 241 18.02 -12.83 6.47
C ILE A 241 16.88 -12.00 5.87
N PHE A 242 15.71 -12.61 5.73
CA PHE A 242 14.53 -11.95 5.20
C PHE A 242 13.67 -11.39 6.33
N VAL A 243 13.22 -10.16 6.17
CA VAL A 243 12.40 -9.45 7.15
C VAL A 243 11.21 -8.78 6.45
N SER A 244 10.12 -8.56 7.18
CA SER A 244 8.89 -7.98 6.63
C SER A 244 8.76 -6.47 6.85
N ASP A 245 9.58 -5.89 7.75
CA ASP A 245 9.46 -4.49 8.11
C ASP A 245 10.82 -3.85 8.47
N ARG A 246 10.85 -2.52 8.41
CA ARG A 246 12.06 -1.73 8.65
C ARG A 246 12.56 -1.80 10.10
N ALA A 247 11.67 -1.88 11.07
CA ALA A 247 12.07 -1.90 12.48
C ALA A 247 12.82 -3.19 12.79
N THR A 248 12.32 -4.32 12.32
CA THR A 248 12.98 -5.63 12.40
C THR A 248 14.31 -5.63 11.66
N LYS A 249 14.37 -5.10 10.42
CA LYS A 249 15.61 -4.96 9.65
C LYS A 249 16.68 -4.21 10.44
N MET A 250 16.35 -3.06 10.98
CA MET A 250 17.27 -2.25 11.78
C MET A 250 17.70 -2.93 13.08
N SER A 251 16.79 -3.67 13.71
CA SER A 251 17.10 -4.44 14.93
C SER A 251 18.13 -5.55 14.66
N VAL A 252 17.96 -6.30 13.58
CA VAL A 252 18.89 -7.37 13.18
C VAL A 252 20.28 -6.81 12.89
N ILE A 253 20.38 -5.74 12.10
CA ILE A 253 21.67 -5.11 11.74
C ILE A 253 22.40 -4.55 12.97
N ARG A 254 21.67 -4.04 13.97
CA ARG A 254 22.27 -3.55 15.22
C ARG A 254 22.85 -4.67 16.09
N THR A 255 22.27 -5.85 16.00
CA THR A 255 22.60 -6.97 16.89
C THR A 255 23.70 -7.85 16.32
N LEU A 256 23.74 -8.01 15.00
CA LEU A 256 24.66 -8.92 14.30
C LEU A 256 25.71 -8.15 13.50
N ASP A 257 26.81 -8.85 13.17
CA ASP A 257 27.72 -8.42 12.10
C ASP A 257 27.06 -8.72 10.73
N ALA A 258 25.98 -8.01 10.48
CA ALA A 258 25.17 -8.14 9.28
C ALA A 258 25.10 -6.78 8.55
N PHE A 259 24.75 -6.82 7.27
CA PHE A 259 24.64 -5.62 6.48
C PHE A 259 23.32 -5.56 5.70
N SER A 260 22.94 -4.36 5.31
CA SER A 260 21.90 -4.10 4.34
C SER A 260 22.38 -3.06 3.33
N ILE A 261 21.85 -3.08 2.12
CA ILE A 261 22.13 -2.06 1.11
C ILE A 261 20.85 -1.25 0.89
N GLY A 262 21.00 0.04 0.68
CA GLY A 262 19.86 0.95 0.44
C GLY A 262 20.33 2.35 0.09
N ILE A 263 19.40 3.28 0.12
CA ILE A 263 19.64 4.70 -0.13
C ILE A 263 19.92 5.38 1.20
N ASP A 264 21.08 6.03 1.33
CA ASP A 264 21.38 6.83 2.51
C ASP A 264 20.84 8.24 2.41
N LEU A 265 20.66 8.79 3.59
CA LEU A 265 20.38 10.19 3.82
C LEU A 265 21.62 10.82 4.46
N PRO A 266 22.18 11.91 3.92
CA PRO A 266 23.32 12.61 4.51
C PRO A 266 23.15 12.95 5.99
N ASN A 267 21.93 12.92 6.49
CA ASN A 267 21.55 13.20 7.88
C ASN A 267 21.02 11.96 8.65
N PHE A 268 21.31 10.74 8.19
CA PHE A 268 20.87 9.50 8.86
C PHE A 268 21.23 9.48 10.36
N ASN A 269 22.38 10.05 10.73
CA ASN A 269 22.85 10.18 12.11
C ASN A 269 22.11 11.27 12.92
N ARG A 270 21.27 12.10 12.30
CA ARG A 270 20.49 13.18 12.97
C ARG A 270 19.04 12.78 13.25
N ASP A 271 18.59 11.65 12.77
CA ASP A 271 17.21 11.21 12.98
C ASP A 271 16.91 11.01 14.48
N ILE A 272 15.85 11.60 14.92
CA ILE A 272 15.36 11.65 16.32
C ILE A 272 15.16 10.24 16.92
N TYR A 273 14.98 9.23 16.06
CA TYR A 273 14.80 7.83 16.45
C TYR A 273 16.07 7.14 17.00
N PHE A 274 17.26 7.76 16.87
CA PHE A 274 18.53 7.13 17.18
C PHE A 274 19.40 7.91 18.19
N LYS A 275 18.78 8.58 19.14
CA LYS A 275 19.50 9.37 20.16
C LYS A 275 20.48 8.57 21.05
N ASN A 276 20.46 7.24 20.98
CA ASN A 276 21.35 6.41 21.81
C ASN A 276 22.65 6.11 21.05
N ARG A 277 23.71 6.86 21.35
CA ARG A 277 25.03 6.80 20.68
C ARG A 277 25.70 5.42 20.65
N SER A 278 25.32 4.49 21.52
CA SER A 278 25.93 3.15 21.58
C SER A 278 25.38 2.14 20.57
N THR A 279 24.25 2.42 19.93
CA THR A 279 23.57 1.50 18.99
C THR A 279 23.37 2.08 17.59
N GLU A 280 24.14 3.11 17.24
CA GLU A 280 24.00 3.78 15.95
C GLU A 280 24.43 2.87 14.80
N LEU A 281 23.64 2.87 13.76
CA LEU A 281 24.04 2.36 12.45
C LEU A 281 24.89 3.42 11.75
N ILE A 282 25.77 2.95 10.90
CA ILE A 282 26.55 3.77 9.99
C ILE A 282 26.20 3.40 8.56
N ALA A 283 26.35 4.35 7.65
CA ALA A 283 26.17 4.18 6.22
C ALA A 283 27.54 4.41 5.54
N ILE A 284 28.00 3.45 4.76
CA ILE A 284 29.27 3.51 4.04
C ILE A 284 28.95 3.42 2.54
N PRO A 285 29.56 4.25 1.68
CA PRO A 285 29.37 4.19 0.24
C PRO A 285 29.59 2.78 -0.31
N PHE A 286 28.61 2.31 -1.11
CA PHE A 286 28.70 1.02 -1.79
C PHE A 286 29.21 1.24 -3.21
N ILE A 287 30.35 0.63 -3.53
CA ILE A 287 30.94 0.68 -4.88
C ILE A 287 30.58 -0.60 -5.61
N ASP A 288 29.72 -0.48 -6.58
CA ASP A 288 29.36 -1.53 -7.52
C ASP A 288 29.28 -0.98 -8.95
N GLN A 289 29.15 -1.89 -9.92
CA GLN A 289 28.96 -1.53 -11.33
C GLN A 289 27.48 -1.52 -11.75
N SER A 290 26.57 -1.64 -10.77
CA SER A 290 25.15 -1.70 -11.06
C SER A 290 24.55 -0.32 -11.32
N ASP A 291 23.39 -0.31 -11.97
CA ASP A 291 22.66 0.88 -12.31
C ASP A 291 22.34 1.75 -11.09
N PRO A 292 22.31 3.08 -11.26
CA PRO A 292 21.94 4.01 -10.21
C PRO A 292 20.49 3.79 -9.76
N ILE A 293 20.20 4.22 -8.56
CA ILE A 293 18.82 4.19 -8.03
C ILE A 293 18.08 5.44 -8.44
N ILE A 294 16.97 5.25 -9.13
CA ILE A 294 16.05 6.31 -9.50
C ILE A 294 15.00 6.45 -8.40
N VAL A 295 14.87 7.65 -7.87
CA VAL A 295 13.86 8.02 -6.87
C VAL A 295 12.80 8.88 -7.52
N GLY A 296 11.55 8.61 -7.20
CA GLY A 296 10.44 9.38 -7.72
C GLY A 296 9.11 9.01 -7.06
N TYR A 297 8.04 9.52 -7.65
CA TYR A 297 6.71 9.22 -7.20
C TYR A 297 5.77 8.86 -8.35
N LEU A 298 4.72 8.15 -8.01
CA LEU A 298 3.65 7.71 -8.89
C LEU A 298 2.37 8.44 -8.57
N GLU A 299 1.66 8.82 -9.60
CA GLU A 299 0.28 9.31 -9.57
C GLU A 299 -0.54 8.60 -10.65
N LYS A 300 -1.85 8.64 -10.48
CA LYS A 300 -2.77 8.11 -11.49
C LYS A 300 -2.92 9.13 -12.62
N ASN A 301 -2.90 8.66 -13.86
CA ASN A 301 -3.09 9.48 -15.05
C ASN A 301 -4.42 10.27 -14.98
N GLY A 302 -4.37 11.54 -15.30
CA GLY A 302 -5.55 12.42 -15.30
C GLY A 302 -6.11 12.72 -13.90
N HIS A 303 -5.49 12.24 -12.82
CA HIS A 303 -5.85 12.63 -11.47
C HIS A 303 -5.31 14.02 -11.15
N VAL A 304 -6.15 14.87 -10.57
CA VAL A 304 -5.72 16.17 -10.04
C VAL A 304 -5.41 15.99 -8.57
N LEU A 305 -4.17 16.22 -8.21
CA LEU A 305 -3.72 16.14 -6.81
C LEU A 305 -4.53 17.10 -5.93
N SER A 306 -4.82 16.65 -4.73
CA SER A 306 -5.36 17.53 -3.70
C SER A 306 -4.32 18.59 -3.30
N GLU A 307 -4.76 19.68 -2.66
CA GLU A 307 -3.84 20.68 -2.10
C GLU A 307 -2.84 20.03 -1.13
N THR A 308 -3.31 19.11 -0.31
CA THR A 308 -2.46 18.34 0.62
C THR A 308 -1.47 17.44 -0.12
N GLY A 309 -1.91 16.77 -1.20
CA GLY A 309 -1.05 15.95 -2.05
C GLY A 309 0.04 16.75 -2.73
N SER A 310 -0.31 17.93 -3.29
CA SER A 310 0.64 18.85 -3.90
C SER A 310 1.70 19.33 -2.90
N HIS A 311 1.27 19.71 -1.70
CA HIS A 311 2.18 20.14 -0.64
C HIS A 311 3.08 18.98 -0.16
N TYR A 312 2.53 17.75 -0.04
CA TYR A 312 3.34 16.58 0.28
C TYR A 312 4.46 16.36 -0.75
N ILE A 313 4.17 16.50 -2.05
CA ILE A 313 5.18 16.37 -3.11
C ILE A 313 6.25 17.45 -3.03
N GLU A 314 5.90 18.68 -2.67
CA GLU A 314 6.89 19.75 -2.43
C GLU A 314 7.86 19.40 -1.30
N LEU A 315 7.32 18.92 -0.17
CA LEU A 315 8.10 18.47 0.99
C LEU A 315 8.94 17.23 0.64
N LEU A 316 8.36 16.27 -0.06
CA LEU A 316 9.05 15.07 -0.56
C LEU A 316 10.25 15.47 -1.44
N SER A 317 10.02 16.37 -2.40
CA SER A 317 11.06 16.86 -3.31
C SER A 317 12.18 17.60 -2.57
N LYS A 318 11.86 18.32 -1.49
CA LYS A 318 12.86 18.93 -0.60
C LYS A 318 13.70 17.85 0.07
N HIS A 319 13.09 16.86 0.71
CA HIS A 319 13.80 15.76 1.36
C HIS A 319 14.61 14.89 0.39
N ILE A 320 14.18 14.74 -0.86
CA ILE A 320 14.95 14.02 -1.89
C ILE A 320 16.17 14.83 -2.32
N ARG A 321 16.05 16.15 -2.50
CA ARG A 321 17.22 17.00 -2.81
C ARG A 321 18.31 16.91 -1.74
N ASP A 322 17.91 16.76 -0.48
CA ASP A 322 18.85 16.59 0.63
C ASP A 322 19.66 15.26 0.52
N LEU A 323 19.17 14.27 -0.26
CA LEU A 323 19.91 13.04 -0.56
C LEU A 323 21.04 13.23 -1.57
N THR A 324 20.90 14.22 -2.45
CA THR A 324 21.81 14.44 -3.59
C THR A 324 22.91 15.46 -3.28
N LEU A 325 22.76 16.22 -2.19
CA LEU A 325 23.78 17.18 -1.78
C LEU A 325 24.96 16.45 -1.11
N PRO A 326 26.22 16.68 -1.55
CA PRO A 326 27.39 16.18 -0.82
C PRO A 326 27.32 16.75 0.60
N GLY A 327 27.49 15.88 1.60
CA GLY A 327 27.41 16.25 3.01
C GLY A 327 28.33 17.44 3.34
N THR A 328 27.73 18.58 3.69
CA THR A 328 28.43 19.73 4.29
C THR A 328 28.70 19.48 5.76
#